data_9134daa47c551bb7673c849e76607644
#
_entry.id   9134daa47c551bb7673c849e76607644
#
_cell.length_a   1.000
_cell.length_b   1.000
_cell.length_c   1.000
_cell.angle_alpha   90.00
_cell.angle_beta   90.00
_cell.angle_gamma   90.00
#
_symmetry.space_group_name_H-M   'P 1'
#
loop_
_entity.id
_entity.type
_entity.pdbx_description
1 polymer ?
#
loop_
_entity_poly.entity_id
_entity_poly.type
_entity_poly.pdbx_seq_one_letter_code
_entity_poly.pdbx_strand_id
1 'polypeptide(L)'
;MSTCWHVIQPLLGLMLNNIVTVYKQPDYMNTTYALDLIARFEQASDERTIVALLRQLTVQAGFDYFRLALLFPSSIQRPDVIIFNGCPQDWVDAYTQANFFAIDPVVQRAMVQSTPILWAEIMAQGTCDEQSLTVMTLAQEAGLRDGITFPWHGANGHVGLLSLITRE
;
A
#
# COMPACT_ATOMS: atom_id res chain seq x y z
N MET A 1 0.14 -18.24 -14.49
CA MET A 1 0.75 -16.95 -14.09
C MET A 1 0.28 -15.77 -14.94
N SER A 2 -0.43 -15.99 -16.04
CA SER A 2 -0.85 -14.90 -16.98
C SER A 2 -2.13 -14.15 -16.57
N THR A 3 -2.88 -14.64 -15.60
CA THR A 3 -4.26 -14.16 -15.30
C THR A 3 -4.31 -12.96 -14.32
N CYS A 4 -3.25 -12.72 -13.56
CA CYS A 4 -3.24 -11.65 -12.56
C CYS A 4 -2.98 -10.24 -13.15
N TRP A 5 -2.26 -10.13 -14.25
CA TRP A 5 -1.86 -8.83 -14.80
C TRP A 5 -3.02 -7.98 -15.29
N HIS A 6 -4.04 -8.59 -15.92
CA HIS A 6 -5.24 -7.89 -16.36
C HIS A 6 -6.07 -7.28 -15.22
N VAL A 7 -5.86 -7.76 -14.00
CA VAL A 7 -6.53 -7.22 -12.80
C VAL A 7 -5.65 -6.18 -12.12
N ILE A 8 -4.35 -6.41 -12.05
CA ILE A 8 -3.39 -5.54 -11.36
C ILE A 8 -3.27 -4.17 -12.05
N GLN A 9 -3.17 -4.14 -13.37
CA GLN A 9 -2.98 -2.91 -14.15
C GLN A 9 -4.07 -1.85 -13.95
N PRO A 10 -5.38 -2.17 -14.08
CA PRO A 10 -6.44 -1.19 -13.83
C PRO A 10 -6.47 -0.71 -12.37
N LEU A 11 -6.13 -1.60 -11.42
CA LEU A 11 -6.08 -1.29 -9.99
C LEU A 11 -5.03 -0.23 -9.69
N LEU A 12 -3.84 -0.40 -10.23
CA LEU A 12 -2.73 0.54 -10.05
C LEU A 12 -3.05 1.91 -10.65
N GLY A 13 -3.66 1.97 -11.81
CA GLY A 13 -4.11 3.22 -12.44
C GLY A 13 -5.11 3.99 -11.57
N LEU A 14 -6.10 3.30 -11.00
CA LEU A 14 -7.10 3.90 -10.11
C LEU A 14 -6.51 4.34 -8.76
N MET A 15 -5.63 3.54 -8.17
CA MET A 15 -4.92 3.90 -6.94
C MET A 15 -4.02 5.11 -7.15
N LEU A 16 -3.29 5.18 -8.25
CA LEU A 16 -2.42 6.31 -8.58
C LEU A 16 -3.22 7.58 -8.84
N ASN A 17 -4.37 7.49 -9.50
CA ASN A 17 -5.28 8.62 -9.67
C ASN A 17 -5.73 9.19 -8.31
N ASN A 18 -6.02 8.32 -7.33
CA ASN A 18 -6.35 8.76 -5.98
C ASN A 18 -5.15 9.43 -5.29
N ILE A 19 -3.95 8.86 -5.39
CA ILE A 19 -2.73 9.43 -4.84
C ILE A 19 -2.46 10.81 -5.44
N VAL A 20 -2.51 10.93 -6.77
CA VAL A 20 -2.31 12.20 -7.48
C VAL A 20 -3.34 13.25 -7.08
N THR A 21 -4.60 12.83 -6.86
CA THR A 21 -5.68 13.73 -6.46
C THR A 21 -5.52 14.24 -5.03
N VAL A 22 -5.05 13.40 -4.11
CA VAL A 22 -4.83 13.76 -2.69
C VAL A 22 -3.56 14.60 -2.52
N TYR A 23 -2.49 14.29 -3.26
CA TYR A 23 -1.22 15.03 -3.23
C TYR A 23 -1.16 16.18 -4.22
N LYS A 24 -2.28 16.78 -4.57
CA LYS A 24 -2.37 18.04 -5.35
C LYS A 24 -1.78 19.23 -4.60
N GLN A 25 -0.63 19.06 -3.98
CA GLN A 25 0.23 20.17 -3.57
C GLN A 25 1.05 20.61 -4.79
N PRO A 26 1.04 21.89 -5.15
CA PRO A 26 1.62 22.38 -6.42
C PRO A 26 3.11 22.11 -6.62
N ASP A 27 3.84 21.72 -5.57
CA ASP A 27 5.30 21.63 -5.58
C ASP A 27 5.87 20.19 -5.65
N TYR A 28 5.05 19.14 -5.49
CA TYR A 28 5.58 17.76 -5.35
C TYR A 28 5.31 16.82 -6.53
N MET A 29 4.24 17.01 -7.29
CA MET A 29 3.98 16.15 -8.44
C MET A 29 3.34 16.94 -9.60
N ASN A 30 4.10 17.16 -10.66
CA ASN A 30 3.59 17.74 -11.91
C ASN A 30 2.57 16.76 -12.52
N THR A 31 1.42 17.27 -12.96
CA THR A 31 0.35 16.49 -13.60
C THR A 31 0.86 15.66 -14.79
N THR A 32 1.79 16.20 -15.57
CA THR A 32 2.42 15.49 -16.69
C THR A 32 3.19 14.25 -16.23
N TYR A 33 3.95 14.38 -15.13
CA TYR A 33 4.68 13.26 -14.54
C TYR A 33 3.73 12.18 -14.01
N ALA A 34 2.65 12.57 -13.36
CA ALA A 34 1.65 11.63 -12.86
C ALA A 34 0.99 10.83 -13.97
N LEU A 35 0.61 11.49 -15.08
CA LEU A 35 0.03 10.83 -16.26
C LEU A 35 1.03 9.88 -16.94
N ASP A 36 2.32 10.28 -17.06
CA ASP A 36 3.37 9.41 -17.58
C ASP A 36 3.55 8.18 -16.70
N LEU A 37 3.58 8.36 -15.39
CA LEU A 37 3.70 7.25 -14.45
C LEU A 37 2.53 6.26 -14.55
N ILE A 38 1.29 6.75 -14.63
CA ILE A 38 0.10 5.92 -14.85
C ILE A 38 0.23 5.11 -16.14
N ALA A 39 0.58 5.76 -17.25
CA ALA A 39 0.76 5.09 -18.53
C ALA A 39 1.83 3.98 -18.49
N ARG A 40 2.92 4.22 -17.75
CA ARG A 40 3.98 3.21 -17.54
C ARG A 40 3.52 2.04 -16.69
N PHE A 41 2.69 2.26 -15.67
CA PHE A 41 2.06 1.17 -14.91
C PHE A 41 1.10 0.34 -15.77
N GLU A 42 0.33 0.98 -16.64
CA GLU A 42 -0.57 0.29 -17.58
C GLU A 42 0.18 -0.58 -18.60
N GLN A 43 1.43 -0.24 -18.93
CA GLN A 43 2.30 -0.99 -19.82
C GLN A 43 3.17 -2.04 -19.11
N ALA A 44 3.25 -2.00 -17.79
CA ALA A 44 4.06 -2.92 -17.02
C ALA A 44 3.54 -4.36 -17.16
N SER A 45 4.40 -5.29 -17.54
CA SER A 45 4.05 -6.69 -17.77
C SER A 45 4.73 -7.68 -16.82
N ASP A 46 5.56 -7.17 -15.91
CA ASP A 46 6.31 -7.98 -14.97
C ASP A 46 6.46 -7.28 -13.60
N GLU A 47 6.72 -8.08 -12.57
CA GLU A 47 6.86 -7.64 -11.20
C GLU A 47 8.00 -6.63 -11.00
N ARG A 48 9.14 -6.83 -11.66
CA ARG A 48 10.32 -5.97 -11.51
C ARG A 48 10.02 -4.55 -11.98
N THR A 49 9.30 -4.43 -13.09
CA THR A 49 8.87 -3.14 -13.63
C THR A 49 7.92 -2.45 -12.65
N ILE A 50 6.94 -3.15 -12.07
CA ILE A 50 6.03 -2.58 -11.07
C ILE A 50 6.78 -2.13 -9.83
N VAL A 51 7.67 -2.95 -9.29
CA VAL A 51 8.48 -2.58 -8.11
C VAL A 51 9.34 -1.35 -8.41
N ALA A 52 9.95 -1.26 -9.58
CA ALA A 52 10.74 -0.08 -9.97
C ALA A 52 9.89 1.18 -10.05
N LEU A 53 8.70 1.10 -10.63
CA LEU A 53 7.75 2.23 -10.71
C LEU A 53 7.24 2.65 -9.33
N LEU A 54 6.93 1.69 -8.44
CA LEU A 54 6.53 1.98 -7.07
C LEU A 54 7.66 2.66 -6.28
N ARG A 55 8.91 2.23 -6.44
CA ARG A 55 10.06 2.92 -5.85
C ARG A 55 10.20 4.35 -6.36
N GLN A 56 10.05 4.56 -7.66
CA GLN A 56 10.10 5.89 -8.25
C GLN A 56 9.00 6.79 -7.69
N LEU A 57 7.75 6.30 -7.61
CA LEU A 57 6.63 7.00 -7.01
C LEU A 57 6.93 7.37 -5.55
N THR A 58 7.43 6.41 -4.76
CA THR A 58 7.73 6.56 -3.34
C THR A 58 8.72 7.71 -3.11
N VAL A 59 9.84 7.70 -3.82
CA VAL A 59 10.87 8.75 -3.72
C VAL A 59 10.34 10.11 -4.15
N GLN A 60 9.58 10.17 -5.25
CA GLN A 60 9.00 11.42 -5.74
C GLN A 60 7.93 12.00 -4.79
N ALA A 61 7.22 11.13 -4.06
CA ALA A 61 6.26 11.54 -3.05
C ALA A 61 6.92 11.90 -1.70
N GLY A 62 8.24 11.80 -1.57
CA GLY A 62 8.97 12.15 -0.36
C GLY A 62 8.94 11.07 0.73
N PHE A 63 8.70 9.81 0.36
CA PHE A 63 8.69 8.68 1.27
C PHE A 63 9.90 7.77 1.06
N ASP A 64 10.20 6.92 2.06
CA ASP A 64 11.36 6.01 2.03
C ASP A 64 11.00 4.61 1.55
N TYR A 65 9.81 4.13 1.93
CA TYR A 65 9.38 2.76 1.70
C TYR A 65 7.96 2.71 1.12
N PHE A 66 7.65 1.60 0.46
CA PHE A 66 6.28 1.28 0.05
C PHE A 66 5.93 -0.17 0.37
N ARG A 67 4.63 -0.42 0.49
CA ARG A 67 4.05 -1.76 0.47
C ARG A 67 2.73 -1.71 -0.30
N LEU A 68 2.62 -2.49 -1.35
CA LEU A 68 1.37 -2.68 -2.10
C LEU A 68 0.87 -4.09 -1.84
N ALA A 69 -0.32 -4.22 -1.26
CA ALA A 69 -1.02 -5.49 -1.12
C ALA A 69 -2.29 -5.47 -1.97
N LEU A 70 -2.51 -6.55 -2.73
CA LEU A 70 -3.70 -6.76 -3.54
C LEU A 70 -4.37 -8.05 -3.06
N LEU A 71 -5.64 -7.93 -2.65
CA LEU A 71 -6.44 -9.01 -2.13
C LEU A 71 -7.51 -9.39 -3.15
N PHE A 72 -7.56 -10.66 -3.48
CA PHE A 72 -8.52 -11.24 -4.41
C PHE A 72 -9.37 -12.27 -3.67
N PRO A 73 -10.70 -12.11 -3.61
CA PRO A 73 -11.56 -13.09 -2.97
C PRO A 73 -11.67 -14.33 -3.88
N SER A 74 -10.71 -15.24 -3.78
CA SER A 74 -10.69 -16.50 -4.52
C SER A 74 -11.56 -17.58 -3.87
N SER A 75 -11.83 -17.45 -2.56
CA SER A 75 -12.73 -18.31 -1.79
C SER A 75 -13.34 -17.57 -0.61
N ILE A 76 -14.46 -18.10 -0.06
CA ILE A 76 -15.13 -17.53 1.12
C ILE A 76 -14.22 -17.57 2.36
N GLN A 77 -13.20 -18.43 2.39
CA GLN A 77 -12.38 -18.68 3.57
C GLN A 77 -11.02 -17.97 3.58
N ARG A 78 -10.44 -17.70 2.41
CA ARG A 78 -9.13 -17.03 2.30
C ARG A 78 -9.01 -16.26 0.99
N PRO A 79 -8.73 -14.96 1.02
CA PRO A 79 -8.33 -14.24 -0.19
C PRO A 79 -6.93 -14.65 -0.64
N ASP A 80 -6.70 -14.68 -1.94
CA ASP A 80 -5.34 -14.67 -2.47
C ASP A 80 -4.75 -13.28 -2.28
N VAL A 81 -3.51 -13.20 -1.80
CA VAL A 81 -2.83 -11.93 -1.54
C VAL A 81 -1.56 -11.87 -2.38
N ILE A 82 -1.42 -10.81 -3.17
CA ILE A 82 -0.18 -10.47 -3.88
C ILE A 82 0.41 -9.25 -3.20
N ILE A 83 1.70 -9.32 -2.84
CA ILE A 83 2.39 -8.25 -2.14
C ILE A 83 3.64 -7.84 -2.92
N PHE A 84 3.75 -6.54 -3.22
CA PHE A 84 4.97 -5.90 -3.71
C PHE A 84 5.59 -5.10 -2.56
N ASN A 85 6.79 -5.47 -2.16
CA ASN A 85 7.48 -4.89 -1.01
C ASN A 85 8.65 -3.99 -1.41
N GLY A 86 8.71 -2.82 -0.79
CA GLY A 86 9.86 -1.92 -0.79
C GLY A 86 10.34 -1.57 0.62
N CYS A 87 9.91 -2.35 1.63
CA CYS A 87 10.33 -2.23 3.02
C CYS A 87 11.63 -3.04 3.29
N PRO A 88 12.32 -2.78 4.43
CA PRO A 88 13.45 -3.60 4.87
C PRO A 88 13.07 -5.08 4.99
N GLN A 89 13.96 -5.97 4.52
CA GLN A 89 13.68 -7.40 4.46
C GLN A 89 13.42 -8.01 5.84
N ASP A 90 14.18 -7.61 6.86
CA ASP A 90 14.01 -8.09 8.24
C ASP A 90 12.59 -7.81 8.77
N TRP A 91 12.02 -6.63 8.43
CA TRP A 91 10.63 -6.32 8.76
C TRP A 91 9.65 -7.20 7.99
N VAL A 92 9.87 -7.40 6.70
CA VAL A 92 9.01 -8.24 5.86
C VAL A 92 8.94 -9.67 6.40
N ASP A 93 10.09 -10.21 6.81
CA ASP A 93 10.20 -11.55 7.37
C ASP A 93 9.49 -11.65 8.72
N ALA A 94 9.73 -10.70 9.64
CA ALA A 94 9.05 -10.65 10.93
C ALA A 94 7.54 -10.52 10.79
N TYR A 95 7.07 -9.63 9.91
CA TYR A 95 5.66 -9.41 9.63
C TYR A 95 4.96 -10.67 9.12
N THR A 96 5.64 -11.41 8.23
CA THR A 96 5.12 -12.64 7.63
C THR A 96 5.10 -13.80 8.64
N GLN A 97 6.20 -13.99 9.39
CA GLN A 97 6.31 -15.06 10.38
C GLN A 97 5.30 -14.91 11.52
N ALA A 98 5.07 -13.69 11.97
CA ALA A 98 4.10 -13.41 13.03
C ALA A 98 2.64 -13.30 12.53
N ASN A 99 2.41 -13.47 11.21
CA ASN A 99 1.08 -13.29 10.59
C ASN A 99 0.41 -11.96 10.95
N PHE A 100 1.18 -10.88 10.99
CA PHE A 100 0.69 -9.56 11.39
C PHE A 100 -0.41 -9.01 10.48
N PHE A 101 -0.49 -9.47 9.24
CA PHE A 101 -1.54 -9.07 8.30
C PHE A 101 -2.95 -9.24 8.87
N ALA A 102 -3.19 -10.26 9.69
CA ALA A 102 -4.50 -10.56 10.27
C ALA A 102 -4.91 -9.56 11.38
N ILE A 103 -3.94 -8.93 12.04
CA ILE A 103 -4.15 -8.04 13.20
C ILE A 103 -3.66 -6.61 12.96
N ASP A 104 -3.12 -6.32 11.78
CA ASP A 104 -2.62 -5.00 11.42
C ASP A 104 -3.77 -3.99 11.35
N PRO A 105 -3.77 -2.94 12.19
CA PRO A 105 -4.85 -1.97 12.25
C PRO A 105 -4.98 -1.15 10.97
N VAL A 106 -3.90 -0.98 10.22
CA VAL A 106 -3.92 -0.31 8.91
C VAL A 106 -4.69 -1.17 7.90
N VAL A 107 -4.42 -2.47 7.87
CA VAL A 107 -5.14 -3.43 7.01
C VAL A 107 -6.61 -3.49 7.39
N GLN A 108 -6.92 -3.65 8.69
CA GLN A 108 -8.30 -3.72 9.17
C GLN A 108 -9.10 -2.48 8.80
N ARG A 109 -8.53 -1.29 8.99
CA ARG A 109 -9.17 -0.03 8.60
C ARG A 109 -9.35 0.08 7.09
N ALA A 110 -8.35 -0.30 6.33
CA ALA A 110 -8.39 -0.25 4.87
C ALA A 110 -9.43 -1.20 4.26
N MET A 111 -9.83 -2.27 4.95
CA MET A 111 -10.90 -3.15 4.49
C MET A 111 -12.30 -2.50 4.52
N VAL A 112 -12.48 -1.44 5.32
CA VAL A 112 -13.80 -0.80 5.53
C VAL A 112 -13.82 0.69 5.15
N GLN A 113 -12.66 1.29 4.84
CA GLN A 113 -12.52 2.71 4.53
C GLN A 113 -11.92 2.87 3.13
N SER A 114 -12.47 3.79 2.34
CA SER A 114 -11.98 4.10 0.97
C SER A 114 -11.17 5.39 0.89
N THR A 115 -11.13 6.18 1.99
CA THR A 115 -10.31 7.39 2.07
C THR A 115 -8.91 7.05 2.58
N PRO A 116 -7.89 7.88 2.26
CA PRO A 116 -6.54 7.68 2.78
C PRO A 116 -6.50 7.57 4.31
N ILE A 117 -5.61 6.74 4.80
CA ILE A 117 -5.43 6.42 6.23
C ILE A 117 -4.07 6.94 6.66
N LEU A 118 -4.04 7.92 7.55
CA LEU A 118 -2.81 8.38 8.18
C LEU A 118 -2.50 7.46 9.38
N TRP A 119 -1.29 6.92 9.43
CA TRP A 119 -0.88 6.02 10.51
C TRP A 119 -0.87 6.72 11.87
N ALA A 120 -0.46 7.98 11.91
CA ALA A 120 -0.53 8.80 13.11
C ALA A 120 -1.95 8.90 13.69
N GLU A 121 -3.00 8.93 12.87
CA GLU A 121 -4.38 8.96 13.33
C GLU A 121 -4.80 7.65 14.00
N ILE A 122 -4.32 6.50 13.50
CA ILE A 122 -4.57 5.19 14.11
C ILE A 122 -4.00 5.17 15.53
N MET A 123 -2.76 5.63 15.69
CA MET A 123 -2.09 5.68 16.99
C MET A 123 -2.76 6.67 17.94
N ALA A 124 -3.21 7.84 17.44
CA ALA A 124 -3.80 8.90 18.27
C ALA A 124 -5.22 8.56 18.77
N GLN A 125 -5.99 7.76 18.04
CA GLN A 125 -7.39 7.47 18.40
C GLN A 125 -7.57 6.54 19.59
N GLY A 126 -6.53 5.81 20.02
CA GLY A 126 -6.57 4.90 21.17
C GLY A 126 -7.61 3.78 21.06
N THR A 127 -8.10 3.50 19.85
CA THR A 127 -9.14 2.48 19.59
C THR A 127 -8.55 1.12 19.21
N CYS A 128 -7.23 1.03 19.07
CA CYS A 128 -6.55 -0.22 18.75
C CYS A 128 -6.45 -1.09 20.00
N ASP A 129 -6.66 -2.39 19.82
CA ASP A 129 -6.34 -3.36 20.85
C ASP A 129 -4.81 -3.50 21.04
N GLU A 130 -4.42 -4.21 22.08
CA GLU A 130 -3.00 -4.38 22.46
C GLU A 130 -2.20 -5.08 21.35
N GLN A 131 -2.79 -6.03 20.64
CA GLN A 131 -2.12 -6.75 19.55
C GLN A 131 -1.87 -5.84 18.34
N SER A 132 -2.86 -5.04 17.97
CA SER A 132 -2.74 -4.06 16.90
C SER A 132 -1.70 -2.99 17.21
N LEU A 133 -1.65 -2.49 18.46
CA LEU A 133 -0.62 -1.55 18.91
C LEU A 133 0.78 -2.17 18.85
N THR A 134 0.92 -3.46 19.16
CA THR A 134 2.20 -4.19 19.05
C THR A 134 2.72 -4.16 17.62
N VAL A 135 1.87 -4.38 16.61
CA VAL A 135 2.28 -4.32 15.20
C VAL A 135 2.85 -2.94 14.85
N MET A 136 2.17 -1.86 15.25
CA MET A 136 2.62 -0.50 14.98
C MET A 136 3.92 -0.15 15.71
N THR A 137 4.08 -0.60 16.95
CA THR A 137 5.31 -0.40 17.72
C THR A 137 6.49 -1.09 17.09
N LEU A 138 6.34 -2.36 16.71
CA LEU A 138 7.39 -3.13 16.04
C LEU A 138 7.74 -2.56 14.66
N ALA A 139 6.75 -2.02 13.93
CA ALA A 139 7.00 -1.31 12.68
C ALA A 139 7.90 -0.10 12.91
N GLN A 140 7.61 0.72 13.93
CA GLN A 140 8.42 1.89 14.29
C GLN A 140 9.84 1.50 14.72
N GLU A 141 10.01 0.43 15.48
CA GLU A 141 11.32 -0.11 15.88
C GLU A 141 12.13 -0.60 14.66
N ALA A 142 11.46 -1.14 13.64
CA ALA A 142 12.06 -1.54 12.38
C ALA A 142 12.34 -0.34 11.43
N GLY A 143 12.09 0.90 11.87
CA GLY A 143 12.32 2.11 11.08
C GLY A 143 11.19 2.51 10.14
N LEU A 144 10.00 1.95 10.31
CA LEU A 144 8.79 2.35 9.61
C LEU A 144 7.96 3.24 10.55
N ARG A 145 8.32 4.53 10.65
CA ARG A 145 7.86 5.39 11.74
C ARG A 145 6.46 5.96 11.53
N ASP A 146 6.16 6.39 10.33
CA ASP A 146 4.85 6.93 9.97
C ASP A 146 4.54 6.60 8.51
N GLY A 147 3.31 6.80 8.11
CA GLY A 147 2.91 6.53 6.74
C GLY A 147 1.48 6.92 6.43
N ILE A 148 1.18 6.81 5.15
CA ILE A 148 -0.17 6.96 4.62
C ILE A 148 -0.51 5.72 3.78
N THR A 149 -1.69 5.18 4.00
CA THR A 149 -2.20 4.06 3.21
C THR A 149 -3.38 4.52 2.37
N PHE A 150 -3.34 4.19 1.09
CA PHE A 150 -4.39 4.44 0.11
C PHE A 150 -5.15 3.13 -0.12
N PRO A 151 -6.35 2.97 0.46
CA PRO A 151 -7.21 1.83 0.17
C PRO A 151 -7.88 2.01 -1.19
N TRP A 152 -8.09 0.90 -1.86
CA TRP A 152 -8.90 0.84 -3.07
C TRP A 152 -9.84 -0.37 -2.97
N HIS A 153 -11.11 -0.17 -3.30
CA HIS A 153 -12.11 -1.24 -3.34
C HIS A 153 -12.66 -1.36 -4.76
N GLY A 154 -12.40 -2.49 -5.38
CA GLY A 154 -12.83 -2.80 -6.73
C GLY A 154 -14.11 -3.64 -6.79
N ALA A 155 -14.56 -3.89 -8.00
CA ALA A 155 -15.63 -4.84 -8.25
C ALA A 155 -15.24 -6.24 -7.75
N ASN A 156 -16.25 -7.07 -7.45
CA ASN A 156 -16.08 -8.45 -7.00
C ASN A 156 -15.31 -8.61 -5.68
N GLY A 157 -15.26 -7.58 -4.84
CA GLY A 157 -14.60 -7.65 -3.54
C GLY A 157 -13.08 -7.57 -3.58
N HIS A 158 -12.49 -7.16 -4.71
CA HIS A 158 -11.05 -6.88 -4.77
C HIS A 158 -10.70 -5.70 -3.88
N VAL A 159 -9.61 -5.80 -3.14
CA VAL A 159 -9.10 -4.70 -2.29
C VAL A 159 -7.62 -4.50 -2.58
N GLY A 160 -7.23 -3.24 -2.75
CA GLY A 160 -5.84 -2.82 -2.89
C GLY A 160 -5.45 -1.88 -1.77
N LEU A 161 -4.24 -2.03 -1.27
CA LEU A 161 -3.67 -1.21 -0.19
C LEU A 161 -2.28 -0.76 -0.64
N LEU A 162 -2.12 0.52 -0.94
CA LEU A 162 -0.79 1.09 -1.16
C LEU A 162 -0.40 1.92 0.05
N SER A 163 0.61 1.49 0.77
CA SER A 163 1.23 2.25 1.87
C SER A 163 2.50 2.92 1.37
N LEU A 164 2.63 4.22 1.62
CA LEU A 164 3.85 4.99 1.51
C LEU A 164 4.32 5.33 2.92
N ILE A 165 5.59 5.07 3.23
CA ILE A 165 6.06 4.98 4.61
C ILE A 165 7.34 5.80 4.75
N THR A 166 7.45 6.56 5.85
CA THR A 166 8.65 7.32 6.20
C THR A 166 9.48 6.62 7.25
N ARG A 167 10.78 6.88 7.20
CA ARG A 167 11.75 6.44 8.19
C ARG A 167 11.84 7.40 9.40
N GLU A 168 11.41 8.65 9.23
CA GLU A 168 11.49 9.73 10.21
C GLU A 168 10.09 10.22 10.62
#